data_75b4d7aaef8e37acd83f2af566586b60
#
_entry.id   75b4d7aaef8e37acd83f2af566586b60
#
_cell.length_a   1.000
_cell.length_b   1.000
_cell.length_c   1.000
_cell.angle_alpha   90.00
_cell.angle_beta   90.00
_cell.angle_gamma   90.00
#
_symmetry.space_group_name_H-M   'P 1'
#
loop_
_entity.id
_entity.type
_entity.pdbx_description
1 polymer ?
#
loop_
_entity_poly.entity_id
_entity_poly.type
_entity_poly.pdbx_seq_one_letter_code
_entity_poly.pdbx_strand_id
1 'polypeptide(L)'
;MPRHPVENLTLIACWTALMAGCASDPIPPVPQPAPTIAVGRLEAWRDAELITGLSRDRFTLIGSGSSMLPVYGENTVLVITKIDFAMLQPGMQVAYLSRGGAQVVHVLIKQESNGWRVRGLNNEEEDFDRVTPSNLIGVVYASFTTDGKGGL
;
A
#
# COMPACT_ATOMS: atom_id res chain seq x y z
N MET A 1 -11.41 45.49 -72.52
CA MET A 1 -11.15 44.10 -72.13
C MET A 1 -10.60 44.13 -70.72
N PRO A 2 -11.35 43.82 -69.69
CA PRO A 2 -10.86 43.76 -68.33
C PRO A 2 -10.38 42.31 -68.01
N ARG A 3 -9.19 42.24 -67.44
CA ARG A 3 -8.61 40.99 -66.96
C ARG A 3 -9.13 40.66 -65.57
N HIS A 4 -9.66 39.49 -65.36
CA HIS A 4 -10.08 38.96 -64.07
C HIS A 4 -8.85 38.57 -63.26
N PRO A 5 -8.76 38.86 -61.96
CA PRO A 5 -7.75 38.32 -61.08
C PRO A 5 -8.18 36.90 -60.63
N VAL A 6 -7.26 35.96 -60.77
CA VAL A 6 -7.36 34.61 -60.21
C VAL A 6 -7.11 34.66 -58.69
N GLU A 7 -8.17 34.39 -57.92
CA GLU A 7 -8.03 34.23 -56.47
C GLU A 7 -7.40 32.87 -56.16
N ASN A 8 -6.19 32.92 -55.62
CA ASN A 8 -5.55 31.72 -55.09
C ASN A 8 -6.18 31.33 -53.75
N LEU A 9 -6.99 30.29 -53.80
CA LEU A 9 -7.57 29.68 -52.59
C LEU A 9 -6.53 28.76 -51.97
N THR A 10 -5.82 29.24 -50.96
CA THR A 10 -4.86 28.46 -50.18
C THR A 10 -5.66 27.58 -49.21
N LEU A 11 -5.80 26.30 -49.53
CA LEU A 11 -6.33 25.29 -48.64
C LEU A 11 -5.34 25.05 -47.48
N ILE A 12 -5.62 25.62 -46.33
CA ILE A 12 -4.95 25.26 -45.09
C ILE A 12 -5.53 23.92 -44.60
N ALA A 13 -4.79 22.85 -44.89
CA ALA A 13 -5.11 21.53 -44.33
C ALA A 13 -4.73 21.54 -42.84
N CYS A 14 -5.77 21.63 -42.01
CA CYS A 14 -5.63 21.51 -40.57
C CYS A 14 -5.41 20.02 -40.23
N TRP A 15 -4.17 19.63 -39.98
CA TRP A 15 -3.83 18.31 -39.47
C TRP A 15 -4.12 18.28 -37.97
N THR A 16 -5.31 17.86 -37.59
CA THR A 16 -5.60 17.45 -36.21
C THR A 16 -4.96 16.09 -35.98
N ALA A 17 -3.75 16.10 -35.38
CA ALA A 17 -3.13 14.90 -34.87
C ALA A 17 -4.01 14.35 -33.73
N LEU A 18 -4.75 13.30 -33.99
CA LEU A 18 -5.41 12.49 -32.97
C LEU A 18 -4.29 11.83 -32.14
N MET A 19 -3.97 12.40 -31.00
CA MET A 19 -3.20 11.73 -29.97
C MET A 19 -4.10 10.66 -29.36
N ALA A 20 -4.14 9.49 -29.98
CA ALA A 20 -4.66 8.30 -29.33
C ALA A 20 -3.72 7.94 -28.19
N GLY A 21 -3.99 8.52 -27.01
CA GLY A 21 -3.36 8.09 -25.78
C GLY A 21 -3.74 6.62 -25.60
N CYS A 22 -2.77 5.71 -25.67
CA CYS A 22 -2.94 4.35 -25.17
C CYS A 22 -3.22 4.45 -23.68
N ALA A 23 -4.49 4.56 -23.30
CA ALA A 23 -4.92 4.26 -21.96
C ALA A 23 -4.68 2.76 -21.80
N SER A 24 -3.57 2.40 -21.14
CA SER A 24 -3.38 1.02 -20.70
C SER A 24 -4.53 0.71 -19.77
N ASP A 25 -5.37 -0.23 -20.14
CA ASP A 25 -6.41 -0.72 -19.24
C ASP A 25 -5.72 -1.10 -17.91
N PRO A 26 -6.27 -0.69 -16.77
CA PRO A 26 -5.69 -1.07 -15.48
C PRO A 26 -5.71 -2.60 -15.42
N ILE A 27 -4.53 -3.20 -15.28
CA ILE A 27 -4.40 -4.65 -15.10
C ILE A 27 -5.26 -5.00 -13.89
N PRO A 28 -6.29 -5.84 -14.04
CA PRO A 28 -7.12 -6.23 -12.92
C PRO A 28 -6.21 -6.84 -11.84
N PRO A 29 -6.42 -6.50 -10.57
CA PRO A 29 -5.61 -7.06 -9.50
C PRO A 29 -5.74 -8.59 -9.56
N VAL A 30 -4.61 -9.27 -9.70
CA VAL A 30 -4.57 -10.73 -9.62
C VAL A 30 -5.05 -11.10 -8.21
N PRO A 31 -6.14 -11.88 -8.06
CA PRO A 31 -6.58 -12.32 -6.76
C PRO A 31 -5.44 -13.10 -6.10
N GLN A 32 -4.80 -12.52 -5.12
CA GLN A 32 -3.80 -13.22 -4.34
C GLN A 32 -4.54 -14.07 -3.30
N PRO A 33 -4.33 -15.39 -3.29
CA PRO A 33 -4.89 -16.21 -2.24
C PRO A 33 -4.35 -15.72 -0.90
N ALA A 34 -5.23 -15.62 0.09
CA ALA A 34 -4.78 -15.36 1.45
C ALA A 34 -3.78 -16.44 1.86
N PRO A 35 -2.64 -16.09 2.47
CA PRO A 35 -1.76 -17.08 3.03
C PRO A 35 -2.55 -17.87 4.09
N THR A 36 -2.68 -19.17 3.88
CA THR A 36 -3.40 -20.04 4.80
C THR A 36 -2.42 -21.03 5.41
N ILE A 37 -2.38 -21.07 6.73
CA ILE A 37 -1.68 -22.08 7.49
C ILE A 37 -2.62 -22.54 8.61
N ALA A 38 -2.70 -23.84 8.83
CA ALA A 38 -3.52 -24.43 9.89
C ALA A 38 -2.76 -24.39 11.24
N VAL A 39 -2.40 -23.20 11.68
CA VAL A 39 -1.68 -22.95 12.93
C VAL A 39 -2.59 -22.18 13.86
N GLY A 40 -2.73 -22.65 15.10
CA GLY A 40 -3.51 -21.99 16.13
C GLY A 40 -2.90 -20.65 16.55
N ARG A 41 -3.72 -19.74 17.10
CA ARG A 41 -3.26 -18.41 17.54
C ARG A 41 -2.07 -18.46 18.50
N LEU A 42 -2.10 -19.37 19.47
CA LEU A 42 -1.05 -19.49 20.47
C LEU A 42 0.29 -19.90 19.85
N GLU A 43 0.27 -20.78 18.87
CA GLU A 43 1.47 -21.20 18.15
C GLU A 43 2.01 -20.04 17.31
N ALA A 44 1.17 -19.37 16.50
CA ALA A 44 1.57 -18.20 15.74
C ALA A 44 2.14 -17.07 16.61
N TRP A 45 1.58 -16.87 17.79
CA TRP A 45 2.09 -15.91 18.76
C TRP A 45 3.48 -16.31 19.26
N ARG A 46 3.68 -17.56 19.65
CA ARG A 46 4.99 -18.07 20.11
C ARG A 46 6.06 -17.94 19.03
N ASP A 47 5.74 -18.25 17.79
CA ASP A 47 6.68 -18.11 16.67
C ASP A 47 7.03 -16.64 16.42
N ALA A 48 6.05 -15.76 16.49
CA ALA A 48 6.30 -14.32 16.40
C ALA A 48 7.18 -13.81 17.54
N GLU A 49 6.96 -14.25 18.77
CA GLU A 49 7.77 -13.90 19.95
C GLU A 49 9.21 -14.39 19.81
N LEU A 50 9.42 -15.61 19.29
CA LEU A 50 10.78 -16.12 19.02
C LEU A 50 11.52 -15.21 18.04
N ILE A 51 10.90 -14.83 16.94
CA ILE A 51 11.50 -13.93 15.96
C ILE A 51 11.73 -12.53 16.52
N THR A 52 10.80 -12.04 17.32
CA THR A 52 10.91 -10.75 18.02
C THR A 52 12.12 -10.76 18.97
N GLY A 53 12.31 -11.85 19.71
CA GLY A 53 13.44 -12.00 20.64
C GLY A 53 14.83 -11.97 20.01
N LEU A 54 14.94 -12.16 18.69
CA LEU A 54 16.22 -12.09 17.97
C LEU A 54 16.75 -10.65 17.78
N SER A 55 15.94 -9.62 18.03
CA SER A 55 16.36 -8.23 17.87
C SER A 55 15.58 -7.31 18.82
N ARG A 56 16.29 -6.37 19.45
CA ARG A 56 15.67 -5.34 20.33
C ARG A 56 14.80 -4.33 19.58
N ASP A 57 14.91 -4.30 18.26
CA ASP A 57 14.14 -3.38 17.41
C ASP A 57 12.85 -3.99 16.89
N ARG A 58 12.52 -5.19 17.35
CA ARG A 58 11.31 -5.91 16.95
C ARG A 58 10.30 -5.99 18.06
N PHE A 59 9.03 -6.02 17.68
CA PHE A 59 7.89 -6.26 18.58
C PHE A 59 6.73 -6.84 17.78
N THR A 60 5.76 -7.42 18.49
CA THR A 60 4.57 -8.02 17.90
C THR A 60 3.38 -7.06 17.89
N LEU A 61 2.57 -7.16 16.84
CA LEU A 61 1.23 -6.56 16.76
C LEU A 61 0.24 -7.64 16.35
N ILE A 62 -0.99 -7.52 16.83
CA ILE A 62 -2.11 -8.36 16.38
C ILE A 62 -2.85 -7.57 15.30
N GLY A 63 -3.05 -8.21 14.15
CA GLY A 63 -3.88 -7.68 13.08
C GLY A 63 -5.33 -7.56 13.52
N SER A 64 -5.94 -6.44 13.19
CA SER A 64 -7.36 -6.18 13.40
C SER A 64 -7.97 -5.53 12.16
N GLY A 65 -9.25 -5.79 11.93
CA GLY A 65 -9.94 -5.23 10.77
C GLY A 65 -9.61 -5.94 9.44
N SER A 66 -10.09 -5.35 8.36
CA SER A 66 -10.08 -5.94 7.02
C SER A 66 -9.30 -5.13 5.98
N SER A 67 -8.74 -3.98 6.35
CA SER A 67 -8.10 -3.05 5.40
C SER A 67 -6.92 -3.63 4.64
N MET A 68 -6.26 -4.65 5.20
CA MET A 68 -5.09 -5.32 4.60
C MET A 68 -5.38 -6.71 4.07
N LEU A 69 -6.66 -7.09 3.98
CA LEU A 69 -7.02 -8.35 3.31
C LEU A 69 -6.58 -8.33 1.83
N PRO A 70 -6.25 -9.50 1.26
CA PRO A 70 -6.22 -10.85 1.86
C PRO A 70 -4.93 -11.18 2.62
N VAL A 71 -3.97 -10.26 2.72
CA VAL A 71 -2.63 -10.54 3.27
C VAL A 71 -2.64 -10.59 4.80
N TYR A 72 -3.31 -9.63 5.43
CA TYR A 72 -3.45 -9.55 6.89
C TYR A 72 -4.91 -9.38 7.29
N GLY A 73 -5.25 -9.85 8.46
CA GLY A 73 -6.59 -9.73 9.04
C GLY A 73 -6.57 -10.01 10.55
N GLU A 74 -7.74 -10.23 11.13
CA GLU A 74 -7.93 -10.44 12.57
C GLU A 74 -7.16 -11.66 13.12
N ASN A 75 -6.84 -12.63 12.27
CA ASN A 75 -6.12 -13.84 12.64
C ASN A 75 -4.63 -13.78 12.25
N THR A 76 -4.04 -12.60 12.25
CA THR A 76 -2.64 -12.43 11.89
C THR A 76 -1.85 -11.82 13.04
N VAL A 77 -0.74 -12.45 13.39
CA VAL A 77 0.28 -11.86 14.26
C VAL A 77 1.38 -11.27 13.38
N LEU A 78 1.68 -10.00 13.55
CA LEU A 78 2.70 -9.29 12.82
C LEU A 78 3.94 -9.08 13.68
N VAL A 79 5.10 -9.29 13.11
CA VAL A 79 6.37 -8.84 13.67
C VAL A 79 6.75 -7.54 12.96
N ILE A 80 6.84 -6.48 13.73
CA ILE A 80 7.26 -5.16 13.24
C ILE A 80 8.72 -4.94 13.63
N THR A 81 9.50 -4.36 12.74
CA THR A 81 10.86 -3.92 13.05
C THR A 81 10.99 -2.41 12.86
N LYS A 82 11.75 -1.76 13.75
CA LYS A 82 12.09 -0.35 13.57
C LYS A 82 12.88 -0.15 12.29
N ILE A 83 12.66 0.97 11.63
CA ILE A 83 13.35 1.35 10.39
C ILE A 83 13.58 2.86 10.41
N ASP A 84 14.69 3.30 9.83
CA ASP A 84 14.89 4.72 9.57
C ASP A 84 13.90 5.20 8.49
N PHE A 85 13.27 6.34 8.73
CA PHE A 85 12.31 6.94 7.80
C PHE A 85 12.91 7.17 6.40
N ALA A 86 14.20 7.49 6.33
CA ALA A 86 14.92 7.68 5.07
C ALA A 86 15.07 6.38 4.23
N MET A 87 14.90 5.22 4.86
CA MET A 87 14.98 3.91 4.19
C MET A 87 13.64 3.42 3.65
N LEU A 88 12.57 4.16 3.89
CA LEU A 88 11.24 3.80 3.41
C LEU A 88 11.16 3.86 1.88
N GLN A 89 10.46 2.90 1.30
CA GLN A 89 10.26 2.79 -0.13
C GLN A 89 8.78 2.51 -0.46
N PRO A 90 8.31 2.88 -1.66
CA PRO A 90 6.98 2.51 -2.12
C PRO A 90 6.76 0.99 -2.06
N GLY A 91 5.57 0.57 -1.66
CA GLY A 91 5.21 -0.84 -1.52
C GLY A 91 5.56 -1.45 -0.15
N MET A 92 6.38 -0.80 0.67
CA MET A 92 6.61 -1.27 2.04
C MET A 92 5.31 -1.18 2.85
N GLN A 93 5.10 -2.17 3.69
CA GLN A 93 3.99 -2.23 4.62
C GLN A 93 4.47 -1.73 5.97
N VAL A 94 3.93 -0.62 6.42
CA VAL A 94 4.39 0.07 7.63
C VAL A 94 3.31 0.13 8.69
N ALA A 95 3.73 0.00 9.94
CA ALA A 95 2.92 0.33 11.10
C ALA A 95 3.15 1.81 11.46
N TYR A 96 2.07 2.54 11.67
CA TYR A 96 2.13 3.94 12.09
C TYR A 96 0.98 4.29 13.04
N LEU A 97 1.14 5.38 13.78
CA LEU A 97 0.09 5.90 14.64
C LEU A 97 -0.78 6.88 13.83
N SER A 98 -2.06 6.57 13.71
CA SER A 98 -3.02 7.45 13.07
C SER A 98 -3.31 8.69 13.94
N ARG A 99 -3.90 9.71 13.36
CA ARG A 99 -4.33 10.92 14.07
C ARG A 99 -5.32 10.62 15.20
N GLY A 100 -6.11 9.56 15.04
CA GLY A 100 -7.03 9.05 16.06
C GLY A 100 -6.38 8.25 17.18
N GLY A 101 -5.05 8.07 17.16
CA GLY A 101 -4.32 7.30 18.15
C GLY A 101 -4.34 5.78 17.95
N ALA A 102 -4.91 5.31 16.85
CA ALA A 102 -4.90 3.87 16.51
C ALA A 102 -3.58 3.50 15.81
N GLN A 103 -3.08 2.30 16.12
CA GLN A 103 -2.00 1.69 15.34
C GLN A 103 -2.60 1.10 14.05
N VAL A 104 -2.08 1.53 12.92
CA VAL A 104 -2.54 1.14 11.57
C VAL A 104 -1.38 0.53 10.82
N VAL A 105 -1.66 -0.53 10.05
CA VAL A 105 -0.67 -1.14 9.13
C VAL A 105 -1.20 -1.02 7.72
N HIS A 106 -0.54 -0.21 6.89
CA HIS A 106 -0.91 0.03 5.49
C HIS A 106 0.32 0.08 4.58
N VAL A 107 0.09 0.15 3.27
CA VAL A 107 1.13 0.16 2.24
C VAL A 107 1.53 1.59 1.89
N LEU A 108 2.84 1.84 1.83
CA LEU A 108 3.40 3.10 1.32
C LEU A 108 3.19 3.21 -0.19
N ILE A 109 2.62 4.32 -0.65
CA ILE A 109 2.34 4.57 -2.07
C ILE A 109 3.40 5.49 -2.66
N LYS A 110 3.54 6.69 -2.11
CA LYS A 110 4.42 7.73 -2.63
C LYS A 110 4.85 8.69 -1.52
N GLN A 111 6.09 9.12 -1.57
CA GLN A 111 6.60 10.16 -0.69
C GLN A 111 6.24 11.55 -1.25
N GLU A 112 5.78 12.43 -0.37
CA GLU A 112 5.47 13.83 -0.62
C GLU A 112 6.19 14.72 0.41
N SER A 113 6.11 16.03 0.26
CA SER A 113 6.78 16.98 1.18
C SER A 113 6.26 16.89 2.62
N ASN A 114 5.02 16.44 2.82
CA ASN A 114 4.36 16.32 4.12
C ASN A 114 4.32 14.88 4.66
N GLY A 115 5.04 13.94 4.05
CA GLY A 115 5.12 12.55 4.46
C GLY A 115 4.74 11.56 3.37
N TRP A 116 4.62 10.29 3.73
CA TRP A 116 4.21 9.23 2.83
C TRP A 116 2.70 9.10 2.74
N ARG A 117 2.19 8.99 1.53
CA ARG A 117 0.82 8.53 1.26
C ARG A 117 0.73 7.03 1.52
N VAL A 118 -0.37 6.60 2.11
CA VAL A 118 -0.60 5.21 2.50
C VAL A 118 -2.01 4.78 2.17
N ARG A 119 -2.20 3.47 1.97
CA ARG A 119 -3.51 2.87 1.73
C ARG A 119 -3.54 1.42 2.21
N GLY A 120 -4.66 1.00 2.76
CA GLY A 120 -4.94 -0.41 2.96
C GLY A 120 -5.09 -1.15 1.63
N LEU A 121 -4.64 -2.41 1.55
CA LEU A 121 -4.75 -3.21 0.32
C LEU A 121 -6.21 -3.42 -0.13
N ASN A 122 -7.12 -3.50 0.83
CA ASN A 122 -8.55 -3.71 0.61
C ASN A 122 -9.36 -2.41 0.65
N ASN A 123 -8.72 -1.26 0.71
CA ASN A 123 -9.39 0.03 0.70
C ASN A 123 -9.44 0.60 -0.72
N GLU A 124 -10.55 1.20 -1.10
CA GLU A 124 -10.68 1.92 -2.38
C GLU A 124 -9.92 3.24 -2.36
N GLU A 125 -9.91 3.91 -1.21
CA GLU A 125 -9.30 5.22 -1.03
C GLU A 125 -8.02 5.16 -0.20
N GLU A 126 -7.19 6.17 -0.39
CA GLU A 126 -6.00 6.38 0.42
C GLU A 126 -6.36 6.97 1.78
N ASP A 127 -5.48 6.76 2.74
CA ASP A 127 -5.67 7.32 4.07
C ASP A 127 -5.54 8.85 4.03
N PHE A 128 -6.35 9.52 4.82
CA PHE A 128 -6.20 10.94 5.04
C PHE A 128 -4.88 11.28 5.76
N ASP A 129 -4.43 10.38 6.64
CA ASP A 129 -3.18 10.51 7.37
C ASP A 129 -1.96 10.29 6.46
N ARG A 130 -0.85 10.91 6.85
CA ARG A 130 0.46 10.66 6.24
C ARG A 130 1.38 9.99 7.24
N VAL A 131 2.22 9.09 6.75
CA VAL A 131 3.31 8.56 7.57
C VAL A 131 4.47 9.55 7.53
N THR A 132 4.89 9.95 8.71
CA THR A 132 5.93 10.94 8.98
C THR A 132 6.95 10.35 9.96
N PRO A 133 8.12 10.95 10.14
CA PRO A 133 9.07 10.49 11.17
C PRO A 133 8.48 10.44 12.59
N SER A 134 7.49 11.29 12.89
CA SER A 134 6.90 11.40 14.21
C SER A 134 5.85 10.34 14.53
N ASN A 135 5.23 9.72 13.52
CA ASN A 135 4.19 8.72 13.73
C ASN A 135 4.54 7.33 13.18
N LEU A 136 5.68 7.18 12.50
CA LEU A 136 6.17 5.87 12.05
C LEU A 136 6.50 5.00 13.27
N ILE A 137 5.95 3.79 13.30
CA ILE A 137 6.24 2.79 14.32
C ILE A 137 7.31 1.82 13.80
N GLY A 138 7.18 1.36 12.55
CA GLY A 138 8.13 0.46 11.92
C GLY A 138 7.58 -0.17 10.65
N VAL A 139 8.30 -1.15 10.11
CA VAL A 139 7.92 -1.90 8.92
C VAL A 139 7.58 -3.35 9.29
N VAL A 140 6.64 -3.95 8.56
CA VAL A 140 6.32 -5.37 8.73
C VAL A 140 7.52 -6.20 8.30
N TYR A 141 8.07 -6.96 9.25
CA TYR A 141 9.19 -7.87 9.03
C TYR A 141 8.72 -9.30 8.72
N ALA A 142 7.69 -9.76 9.42
CA ALA A 142 7.09 -11.07 9.22
C ALA A 142 5.61 -11.05 9.61
N SER A 143 4.85 -12.01 9.10
CA SER A 143 3.46 -12.21 9.45
C SER A 143 3.18 -13.70 9.67
N PHE A 144 2.36 -13.99 10.66
CA PHE A 144 1.90 -15.34 11.02
C PHE A 144 0.39 -15.36 10.99
N THR A 145 -0.16 -15.88 9.89
CA THR A 145 -1.61 -16.02 9.74
C THR A 145 -2.08 -17.29 10.41
N THR A 146 -3.15 -17.21 11.20
CA THR A 146 -3.71 -18.34 11.93
C THR A 146 -5.06 -18.73 11.36
N ASP A 147 -5.51 -19.96 11.66
CA ASP A 147 -6.86 -20.42 11.33
C ASP A 147 -7.95 -19.85 12.27
N GLY A 148 -7.56 -19.01 13.22
CA GLY A 148 -8.45 -18.42 14.23
C GLY A 148 -8.93 -19.41 15.30
N LYS A 149 -8.54 -20.67 15.23
CA LYS A 149 -8.87 -21.69 16.21
C LYS A 149 -7.83 -21.71 17.33
N GLY A 150 -8.29 -21.72 18.54
CA GLY A 150 -7.45 -21.65 19.72
C GLY A 150 -7.47 -20.24 20.33
N GLY A 151 -8.05 -20.13 21.53
CA GLY A 151 -7.98 -18.90 22.32
C GLY A 151 -6.54 -18.56 22.72
N LEU A 152 -6.30 -17.29 23.02
CA LEU A 152 -5.17 -16.87 23.84
C LEU A 152 -5.38 -17.38 25.26
#